data_beb84cda70217f88c5412225f63e74d7
#
_entry.id   beb84cda70217f88c5412225f63e74d7
#
_cell.length_a   1.000
_cell.length_b   1.000
_cell.length_c   1.000
_cell.angle_alpha   90.00
_cell.angle_beta   90.00
_cell.angle_gamma   90.00
#
_symmetry.space_group_name_H-M   'P 1'
#
loop_
_entity.id
_entity.type
_entity.pdbx_description
1 polymer ?
#
loop_
_entity_poly.entity_id
_entity_poly.type
_entity_poly.pdbx_seq_one_letter_code
_entity_poly.pdbx_strand_id
1 'polypeptide(L)'
;VLIHDQECAAELRRARSRGKAEEPAEVTVINERVCEGCGDCGEKSNCMSVEPVDTEFGRKTRIHQSSCNKDFSCVKGFCPSFLTITPNAAPAGDGKKRRKGRIPALERELPAPPKKVDDSLGFGIHVMGIGGTGSVTVVATLANAARLEGKHVIGLDQTGLAQKGGNVISDIKISHAPFHGSNKISDGRADLYLGFDILNATDPKNLDKCHPSRTIAVVSTTRTPTGKMIADRHVMFPATQGLTAGIDRVSRKDDNVFLDGQALAEGLFGDAMATNNFMVGVAFQAGTIPLKAESIEAAIRNSGVGVEQSLAAFRWGRMAVVDLAFVEAEVARSKGAGVISLKQAPQLSAAARAIVESIGAQGEVKRLAEVRVPELIAFQDEAYARRYANVIKRVVAAEHRVLPGSQLSEAAA
;
A
#
# COMPACT_ATOMS: atom_id res chain seq x y z
N VAL A 1 -32.58 -9.81 23.85
CA VAL A 1 -31.57 -10.47 22.99
C VAL A 1 -31.55 -9.77 21.66
N LEU A 2 -30.38 -9.28 21.22
CA LEU A 2 -30.18 -8.73 19.90
C LEU A 2 -29.51 -9.80 19.03
N ILE A 3 -30.16 -10.18 17.94
CA ILE A 3 -29.58 -11.09 16.92
C ILE A 3 -29.22 -10.28 15.71
N HIS A 4 -27.93 -10.27 15.34
CA HIS A 4 -27.42 -9.64 14.13
C HIS A 4 -27.05 -10.74 13.14
N ASP A 5 -27.78 -10.80 12.03
CA ASP A 5 -27.54 -11.73 10.92
C ASP A 5 -27.20 -10.91 9.66
N GLN A 6 -25.91 -10.85 9.35
CA GLN A 6 -25.35 -10.09 8.22
C GLN A 6 -24.19 -10.87 7.64
N GLU A 7 -24.22 -11.10 6.33
CA GLU A 7 -23.08 -11.71 5.64
C GLU A 7 -21.83 -10.83 5.75
N CYS A 8 -20.70 -11.46 6.10
CA CYS A 8 -19.41 -10.75 6.17
C CYS A 8 -18.94 -10.31 4.78
N ALA A 9 -18.82 -9.02 4.56
CA ALA A 9 -18.37 -8.46 3.28
C ALA A 9 -17.00 -8.98 2.82
N ALA A 10 -16.10 -9.27 3.76
CA ALA A 10 -14.79 -9.85 3.46
C ALA A 10 -14.91 -11.33 3.02
N GLU A 11 -15.80 -12.10 3.62
CA GLU A 11 -16.03 -13.49 3.20
C GLU A 11 -16.77 -13.55 1.87
N LEU A 12 -17.73 -12.68 1.65
CA LEU A 12 -18.40 -12.53 0.35
C LEU A 12 -17.40 -12.20 -0.76
N ARG A 13 -16.42 -11.31 -0.49
CA ARG A 13 -15.33 -11.05 -1.44
C ARG A 13 -14.51 -12.31 -1.74
N ARG A 14 -14.20 -13.12 -0.72
CA ARG A 14 -13.49 -14.39 -0.92
C ARG A 14 -14.35 -15.40 -1.70
N ALA A 15 -15.65 -15.47 -1.42
CA ALA A 15 -16.57 -16.31 -2.18
C ALA A 15 -16.62 -15.91 -3.65
N ARG A 16 -16.66 -14.61 -3.94
CA ARG A 16 -16.59 -14.06 -5.31
C ARG A 16 -15.28 -14.42 -6.01
N SER A 17 -14.15 -14.25 -5.32
CA SER A 17 -12.84 -14.59 -5.90
C SER A 17 -12.68 -16.09 -6.21
N ARG A 18 -13.44 -16.94 -5.51
CA ARG A 18 -13.50 -18.40 -5.71
C ARG A 18 -14.60 -18.83 -6.69
N GLY A 19 -15.35 -17.89 -7.26
CA GLY A 19 -16.49 -18.18 -8.16
C GLY A 19 -17.70 -18.79 -7.45
N LYS A 20 -17.80 -18.65 -6.11
CA LYS A 20 -18.92 -19.16 -5.29
C LYS A 20 -20.03 -18.13 -5.08
N ALA A 21 -19.79 -16.88 -5.43
CA ALA A 21 -20.75 -15.79 -5.38
C ALA A 21 -20.57 -14.89 -6.62
N GLU A 22 -21.63 -14.19 -7.01
CA GLU A 22 -21.64 -13.29 -8.14
C GLU A 22 -20.82 -12.03 -7.86
N GLU A 23 -20.00 -11.63 -8.84
CA GLU A 23 -19.21 -10.40 -8.77
C GLU A 23 -20.07 -9.24 -9.28
N PRO A 24 -20.25 -8.13 -8.51
CA PRO A 24 -20.95 -6.96 -9.00
C PRO A 24 -20.31 -6.40 -10.26
N ALA A 25 -21.12 -6.12 -11.28
CA ALA A 25 -20.65 -5.53 -12.52
C ALA A 25 -20.16 -4.09 -12.34
N GLU A 26 -20.65 -3.43 -11.31
CA GLU A 26 -20.36 -2.03 -11.02
C GLU A 26 -19.13 -1.85 -10.16
N VAL A 27 -18.43 -0.73 -10.40
CA VAL A 27 -17.28 -0.27 -9.62
C VAL A 27 -17.55 1.16 -9.16
N THR A 28 -17.42 1.40 -7.87
CA THR A 28 -17.56 2.74 -7.30
C THR A 28 -16.20 3.41 -7.21
N VAL A 29 -16.13 4.66 -7.66
CA VAL A 29 -14.95 5.52 -7.56
C VAL A 29 -15.34 6.88 -6.99
N ILE A 30 -14.37 7.58 -6.40
CA ILE A 30 -14.56 8.96 -5.94
C ILE A 30 -13.81 9.87 -6.92
N ASN A 31 -14.51 10.88 -7.43
CA ASN A 31 -13.88 11.95 -8.21
C ASN A 31 -13.16 12.90 -7.24
N GLU A 32 -11.84 12.82 -7.20
CA GLU A 32 -11.00 13.62 -6.30
C GLU A 32 -11.14 15.14 -6.55
N ARG A 33 -11.51 15.55 -7.78
CA ARG A 33 -11.74 16.97 -8.11
C ARG A 33 -13.03 17.53 -7.50
N VAL A 34 -14.01 16.68 -7.23
CA VAL A 34 -15.30 17.04 -6.62
C VAL A 34 -15.29 16.78 -5.11
N CYS A 35 -14.45 15.86 -4.66
CA CYS A 35 -14.34 15.49 -3.25
C CYS A 35 -13.85 16.67 -2.40
N GLU A 36 -14.57 16.99 -1.33
CA GLU A 36 -14.18 18.03 -0.36
C GLU A 36 -13.29 17.51 0.78
N GLY A 37 -13.01 16.20 0.83
CA GLY A 37 -12.21 15.59 1.89
C GLY A 37 -12.86 15.64 3.27
N CYS A 38 -14.19 15.71 3.35
CA CYS A 38 -14.94 15.86 4.61
C CYS A 38 -14.84 14.64 5.54
N GLY A 39 -14.58 13.43 4.99
CA GLY A 39 -14.47 12.19 5.76
C GLY A 39 -15.79 11.44 5.99
N ASP A 40 -16.95 12.01 5.65
CA ASP A 40 -18.28 11.43 5.90
C ASP A 40 -18.45 10.00 5.34
N CYS A 41 -17.91 9.74 4.14
CA CYS A 41 -17.93 8.41 3.54
C CYS A 41 -17.13 7.38 4.36
N GLY A 42 -16.04 7.79 4.99
CA GLY A 42 -15.24 6.95 5.88
C GLY A 42 -15.94 6.69 7.20
N GLU A 43 -16.52 7.72 7.80
CA GLU A 43 -17.27 7.61 9.06
C GLU A 43 -18.49 6.70 8.92
N LYS A 44 -19.28 6.86 7.86
CA LYS A 44 -20.48 6.06 7.62
C LYS A 44 -20.21 4.61 7.24
N SER A 45 -19.15 4.35 6.49
CA SER A 45 -18.84 3.01 6.00
C SER A 45 -17.92 2.21 6.93
N ASN A 46 -17.11 2.88 7.75
CA ASN A 46 -15.98 2.27 8.48
C ASN A 46 -15.11 1.39 7.57
N CYS A 47 -14.97 1.77 6.31
CA CYS A 47 -14.34 0.95 5.28
C CYS A 47 -12.88 1.34 5.08
N MET A 48 -11.96 0.42 5.34
CA MET A 48 -10.51 0.61 5.15
C MET A 48 -10.08 0.83 3.69
N SER A 49 -10.99 0.58 2.73
CA SER A 49 -10.71 0.85 1.32
C SER A 49 -11.04 2.28 0.91
N VAL A 50 -11.72 3.03 1.77
CA VAL A 50 -11.96 4.47 1.62
C VAL A 50 -10.80 5.18 2.28
N GLU A 51 -9.81 5.59 1.51
CA GLU A 51 -8.55 6.10 2.05
C GLU A 51 -8.33 7.59 1.70
N PRO A 52 -7.66 8.34 2.58
CA PRO A 52 -7.27 9.70 2.28
C PRO A 52 -6.16 9.74 1.24
N VAL A 53 -6.19 10.74 0.39
CA VAL A 53 -5.16 11.05 -0.59
C VAL A 53 -4.83 12.54 -0.52
N ASP A 54 -3.53 12.86 -0.44
CA ASP A 54 -3.06 14.23 -0.49
C ASP A 54 -2.98 14.67 -1.96
N THR A 55 -3.63 15.78 -2.27
CA THR A 55 -3.63 16.38 -3.60
C THR A 55 -3.22 17.84 -3.51
N GLU A 56 -2.93 18.48 -4.66
CA GLU A 56 -2.66 19.93 -4.72
C GLU A 56 -3.83 20.81 -4.25
N PHE A 57 -5.05 20.23 -4.22
CA PHE A 57 -6.26 20.87 -3.68
C PHE A 57 -6.55 20.47 -2.24
N GLY A 58 -5.54 20.03 -1.49
CA GLY A 58 -5.65 19.51 -0.15
C GLY A 58 -6.01 18.02 -0.10
N ARG A 59 -6.33 17.56 1.10
CA ARG A 59 -6.67 16.17 1.35
C ARG A 59 -8.03 15.83 0.75
N LYS A 60 -8.05 14.79 -0.06
CA LYS A 60 -9.23 14.20 -0.69
C LYS A 60 -9.41 12.76 -0.21
N THR A 61 -10.40 12.08 -0.77
CA THR A 61 -10.66 10.67 -0.49
C THR A 61 -10.75 9.90 -1.80
N ARG A 62 -10.22 8.69 -1.82
CA ARG A 62 -10.34 7.75 -2.94
C ARG A 62 -10.74 6.35 -2.44
N ILE A 63 -11.20 5.50 -3.35
CA ILE A 63 -11.46 4.10 -3.05
C ILE A 63 -10.29 3.26 -3.58
N HIS A 64 -9.60 2.58 -2.67
CA HIS A 64 -8.56 1.62 -3.02
C HIS A 64 -9.20 0.35 -3.58
N GLN A 65 -9.22 0.22 -4.90
CA GLN A 65 -10.02 -0.80 -5.61
C GLN A 65 -9.57 -2.22 -5.30
N SER A 66 -8.27 -2.47 -5.13
CA SER A 66 -7.77 -3.82 -4.88
C SER A 66 -8.16 -4.36 -3.50
N SER A 67 -8.44 -3.49 -2.54
CA SER A 67 -8.93 -3.87 -1.21
C SER A 67 -10.44 -3.73 -1.03
N CYS A 68 -11.17 -3.14 -1.99
CA CYS A 68 -12.61 -2.90 -1.91
C CYS A 68 -13.40 -4.22 -1.87
N ASN A 69 -14.32 -4.34 -0.91
CA ASN A 69 -15.20 -5.51 -0.79
C ASN A 69 -16.42 -5.45 -1.71
N LYS A 70 -16.66 -4.30 -2.37
CA LYS A 70 -17.85 -4.05 -3.21
C LYS A 70 -19.16 -4.31 -2.45
N ASP A 71 -19.23 -3.85 -1.21
CA ASP A 71 -20.44 -3.89 -0.39
C ASP A 71 -21.26 -2.60 -0.47
N PHE A 72 -20.70 -1.59 -1.15
CA PHE A 72 -21.32 -0.29 -1.43
C PHE A 72 -21.78 0.48 -0.17
N SER A 73 -21.26 0.14 1.01
CA SER A 73 -21.59 0.84 2.26
C SER A 73 -21.17 2.31 2.24
N CYS A 74 -20.11 2.64 1.50
CA CYS A 74 -19.58 4.00 1.37
C CYS A 74 -20.50 4.96 0.58
N VAL A 75 -21.42 4.44 -0.24
CA VAL A 75 -22.35 5.27 -1.03
C VAL A 75 -23.70 5.53 -0.33
N LYS A 76 -23.86 5.10 0.91
CA LYS A 76 -25.11 5.34 1.69
C LYS A 76 -25.34 6.80 2.06
N GLY A 77 -24.34 7.68 1.87
CA GLY A 77 -24.48 9.13 2.00
C GLY A 77 -24.74 9.80 0.66
N PHE A 78 -25.37 11.01 0.69
CA PHE A 78 -25.49 11.85 -0.50
C PHE A 78 -24.18 12.60 -0.73
N CYS A 79 -23.36 12.16 -1.68
CA CYS A 79 -22.12 12.82 -2.02
C CYS A 79 -21.94 12.88 -3.55
N PRO A 80 -21.83 14.07 -4.15
CA PRO A 80 -21.72 14.23 -5.61
C PRO A 80 -20.37 13.75 -6.18
N SER A 81 -19.39 13.48 -5.33
CA SER A 81 -18.09 12.97 -5.79
C SER A 81 -18.08 11.48 -6.09
N PHE A 82 -19.10 10.72 -5.67
CA PHE A 82 -19.20 9.30 -6.00
C PHE A 82 -19.72 9.09 -7.42
N LEU A 83 -18.99 8.22 -8.13
CA LEU A 83 -19.36 7.77 -9.48
C LEU A 83 -19.44 6.24 -9.47
N THR A 84 -20.51 5.71 -10.04
CA THR A 84 -20.63 4.28 -10.34
C THR A 84 -20.28 4.05 -11.79
N ILE A 85 -19.28 3.21 -12.04
CA ILE A 85 -18.82 2.84 -13.37
C ILE A 85 -19.28 1.43 -13.65
N THR A 86 -20.10 1.27 -14.68
CA THR A 86 -20.42 -0.03 -15.27
C THR A 86 -19.49 -0.23 -16.46
N PRO A 87 -18.47 -1.09 -16.36
CA PRO A 87 -17.61 -1.38 -17.50
C PRO A 87 -18.48 -1.88 -18.66
N ASN A 88 -18.25 -1.39 -19.88
CA ASN A 88 -18.89 -1.95 -21.05
C ASN A 88 -18.64 -3.46 -21.05
N ALA A 89 -19.71 -4.24 -21.12
CA ALA A 89 -19.60 -5.69 -21.21
C ALA A 89 -18.63 -6.01 -22.34
N ALA A 90 -17.54 -6.69 -22.03
CA ALA A 90 -16.76 -7.34 -23.07
C ALA A 90 -17.75 -8.17 -23.89
N PRO A 91 -17.65 -8.20 -25.24
CA PRO A 91 -18.56 -8.99 -26.05
C PRO A 91 -18.68 -10.38 -25.43
N ALA A 92 -19.92 -10.82 -25.24
CA ALA A 92 -20.29 -12.04 -24.53
C ALA A 92 -19.58 -13.26 -25.13
N GLY A 93 -18.41 -13.53 -24.61
CA GLY A 93 -17.59 -14.70 -24.86
C GLY A 93 -17.22 -15.25 -23.52
N ASP A 94 -17.81 -16.35 -23.14
CA ASP A 94 -17.55 -17.16 -21.95
C ASP A 94 -17.29 -16.39 -20.65
N GLY A 95 -18.34 -16.15 -19.89
CA GLY A 95 -18.35 -15.46 -18.59
C GLY A 95 -17.61 -16.17 -17.47
N LYS A 96 -16.35 -16.54 -17.64
CA LYS A 96 -15.61 -17.33 -16.65
C LYS A 96 -14.14 -16.96 -16.43
N LYS A 97 -13.63 -15.84 -16.85
CA LYS A 97 -12.28 -15.47 -16.37
C LYS A 97 -12.20 -13.96 -16.20
N ARG A 98 -12.36 -13.48 -14.95
CA ARG A 98 -11.65 -12.29 -14.48
C ARG A 98 -10.29 -12.31 -15.21
N ARG A 99 -9.94 -11.28 -15.97
CA ARG A 99 -8.57 -11.18 -16.51
C ARG A 99 -7.64 -11.37 -15.34
N LYS A 100 -7.02 -12.55 -15.21
CA LYS A 100 -5.90 -12.76 -14.29
C LYS A 100 -4.93 -11.64 -14.61
N GLY A 101 -4.62 -10.82 -13.63
CA GLY A 101 -3.62 -9.79 -13.79
C GLY A 101 -2.41 -10.42 -14.48
N ARG A 102 -1.82 -9.73 -15.43
CA ARG A 102 -0.61 -10.23 -16.11
C ARG A 102 0.46 -10.42 -15.03
N ILE A 103 0.85 -11.66 -14.81
CA ILE A 103 1.99 -11.96 -13.95
C ILE A 103 3.24 -11.63 -14.77
N PRO A 104 4.02 -10.59 -14.42
CA PRO A 104 5.21 -10.25 -15.16
C PRO A 104 6.24 -11.36 -15.00
N ALA A 105 6.78 -11.85 -16.12
CA ALA A 105 7.87 -12.79 -16.11
C ALA A 105 9.14 -12.11 -15.60
N LEU A 106 9.87 -12.77 -14.70
CA LEU A 106 11.20 -12.35 -14.28
C LEU A 106 12.22 -13.18 -15.04
N GLU A 107 12.85 -12.56 -16.06
CA GLU A 107 13.83 -13.23 -16.92
C GLU A 107 15.26 -13.15 -16.36
N ARG A 108 15.48 -12.33 -15.34
CA ARG A 108 16.79 -12.17 -14.69
C ARG A 108 17.04 -13.26 -13.66
N GLU A 109 18.28 -13.76 -13.63
CA GLU A 109 18.73 -14.67 -12.58
C GLU A 109 18.82 -13.96 -11.21
N LEU A 110 18.49 -14.70 -10.19
CA LEU A 110 18.52 -14.25 -8.80
C LEU A 110 19.76 -14.82 -8.12
N PRO A 111 20.71 -13.97 -7.68
CA PRO A 111 21.89 -14.45 -6.95
C PRO A 111 21.49 -15.09 -5.63
N ALA A 112 22.40 -15.91 -5.10
CA ALA A 112 22.24 -16.43 -3.74
C ALA A 112 22.20 -15.27 -2.73
N PRO A 113 21.33 -15.33 -1.70
CA PRO A 113 21.30 -14.30 -0.67
C PRO A 113 22.58 -14.34 0.18
N PRO A 114 23.00 -13.18 0.74
CA PRO A 114 24.05 -13.18 1.76
C PRO A 114 23.56 -13.92 3.02
N LYS A 115 24.49 -14.51 3.77
CA LYS A 115 24.15 -15.13 5.06
C LYS A 115 24.37 -14.12 6.18
N LYS A 116 23.29 -13.48 6.65
CA LYS A 116 23.34 -12.48 7.74
C LYS A 116 22.88 -12.98 9.09
N VAL A 117 22.28 -14.18 9.12
CA VAL A 117 21.67 -14.76 10.33
C VAL A 117 22.23 -16.16 10.60
N ASP A 118 22.22 -16.53 11.87
CA ASP A 118 22.61 -17.85 12.36
C ASP A 118 21.41 -18.49 13.07
N ASP A 119 21.07 -19.72 12.70
CA ASP A 119 19.96 -20.49 13.26
C ASP A 119 20.43 -21.66 14.15
N SER A 120 21.72 -21.73 14.48
CA SER A 120 22.32 -22.81 15.28
C SER A 120 21.69 -22.97 16.65
N LEU A 121 21.30 -21.87 17.29
CA LEU A 121 20.63 -21.83 18.60
C LEU A 121 19.10 -21.62 18.51
N GLY A 122 18.54 -21.79 17.31
CA GLY A 122 17.17 -21.47 17.01
C GLY A 122 16.99 -20.05 16.49
N PHE A 123 15.89 -19.81 15.77
CA PHE A 123 15.62 -18.58 15.04
C PHE A 123 14.18 -18.12 15.27
N GLY A 124 13.98 -16.85 15.62
CA GLY A 124 12.70 -16.26 15.90
C GLY A 124 12.28 -15.21 14.86
N ILE A 125 11.12 -15.38 14.24
CA ILE A 125 10.53 -14.40 13.30
C ILE A 125 9.30 -13.79 13.95
N HIS A 126 9.33 -12.48 14.19
CA HIS A 126 8.18 -11.71 14.63
C HIS A 126 7.54 -11.01 13.43
N VAL A 127 6.30 -11.35 13.12
CA VAL A 127 5.59 -10.89 11.92
C VAL A 127 4.44 -10.00 12.31
N MET A 128 4.34 -8.83 11.68
CA MET A 128 3.25 -7.88 11.89
C MET A 128 2.57 -7.54 10.57
N GLY A 129 1.24 -7.58 10.58
CA GLY A 129 0.45 -7.25 9.41
C GLY A 129 -0.97 -6.83 9.76
N ILE A 130 -1.78 -6.68 8.72
CA ILE A 130 -3.17 -6.26 8.82
C ILE A 130 -4.08 -7.45 8.50
N GLY A 131 -5.16 -7.60 9.25
CA GLY A 131 -6.16 -8.63 9.03
C GLY A 131 -6.79 -8.55 7.63
N GLY A 132 -6.95 -9.71 7.00
CA GLY A 132 -7.51 -9.83 5.67
C GLY A 132 -6.51 -9.69 4.52
N THR A 133 -5.23 -9.38 4.77
CA THR A 133 -4.18 -9.25 3.75
C THR A 133 -3.41 -10.55 3.47
N GLY A 134 -3.66 -11.61 4.23
CA GLY A 134 -2.98 -12.91 4.04
C GLY A 134 -1.73 -13.11 4.89
N SER A 135 -1.48 -12.30 5.92
CA SER A 135 -0.31 -12.41 6.81
C SER A 135 -0.17 -13.81 7.42
N VAL A 136 -1.24 -14.39 7.96
CA VAL A 136 -1.24 -15.74 8.54
C VAL A 136 -0.88 -16.82 7.50
N THR A 137 -1.32 -16.65 6.25
CA THR A 137 -0.99 -17.59 5.17
C THR A 137 0.51 -17.63 4.90
N VAL A 138 1.16 -16.47 4.88
CA VAL A 138 2.63 -16.36 4.69
C VAL A 138 3.38 -16.99 5.86
N VAL A 139 2.92 -16.76 7.09
CA VAL A 139 3.48 -17.38 8.29
C VAL A 139 3.41 -18.90 8.18
N ALA A 140 2.27 -19.45 7.80
CA ALA A 140 2.10 -20.89 7.57
C ALA A 140 3.03 -21.40 6.45
N THR A 141 3.24 -20.60 5.39
CA THR A 141 4.17 -20.96 4.31
C THR A 141 5.61 -21.05 4.81
N LEU A 142 6.10 -20.10 5.61
CA LEU A 142 7.44 -20.15 6.21
C LEU A 142 7.60 -21.34 7.16
N ALA A 143 6.57 -21.60 7.98
CA ALA A 143 6.56 -22.77 8.86
C ALA A 143 6.63 -24.10 8.08
N ASN A 144 5.86 -24.21 6.99
CA ASN A 144 5.92 -25.39 6.12
C ASN A 144 7.27 -25.52 5.41
N ALA A 145 7.86 -24.42 4.94
CA ALA A 145 9.19 -24.44 4.33
C ALA A 145 10.26 -24.96 5.31
N ALA A 146 10.23 -24.53 6.56
CA ALA A 146 11.13 -25.03 7.59
C ALA A 146 10.92 -26.52 7.87
N ARG A 147 9.67 -27.00 7.89
CA ARG A 147 9.37 -28.44 8.03
C ARG A 147 9.86 -29.26 6.86
N LEU A 148 9.79 -28.74 5.63
CA LEU A 148 10.34 -29.42 4.44
C LEU A 148 11.86 -29.59 4.53
N GLU A 149 12.55 -28.75 5.30
CA GLU A 149 13.98 -28.89 5.61
C GLU A 149 14.28 -29.76 6.84
N GLY A 150 13.25 -30.41 7.41
CA GLY A 150 13.41 -31.24 8.59
C GLY A 150 13.61 -30.47 9.90
N LYS A 151 13.37 -29.16 9.89
CA LYS A 151 13.47 -28.33 11.10
C LYS A 151 12.19 -28.40 11.94
N HIS A 152 12.35 -28.21 13.24
CA HIS A 152 11.24 -28.10 14.18
C HIS A 152 10.70 -26.66 14.14
N VAL A 153 9.37 -26.53 14.16
CA VAL A 153 8.69 -25.23 14.08
C VAL A 153 7.58 -25.19 15.09
N ILE A 154 7.50 -24.10 15.85
CA ILE A 154 6.33 -23.74 16.63
C ILE A 154 5.93 -22.31 16.28
N GLY A 155 4.64 -22.02 16.35
CA GLY A 155 4.12 -20.69 16.03
C GLY A 155 2.95 -20.29 16.91
N LEU A 156 2.65 -19.01 16.89
CA LEU A 156 1.50 -18.38 17.55
C LEU A 156 0.97 -17.27 16.66
N ASP A 157 -0.31 -17.37 16.28
CA ASP A 157 -1.01 -16.28 15.61
C ASP A 157 -1.92 -15.58 16.60
N GLN A 158 -1.80 -14.25 16.70
CA GLN A 158 -2.66 -13.39 17.50
C GLN A 158 -3.45 -12.50 16.53
N THR A 159 -4.72 -12.79 16.40
CA THR A 159 -5.65 -12.04 15.55
C THR A 159 -6.65 -11.28 16.41
N GLY A 160 -7.00 -10.05 15.96
CA GLY A 160 -8.12 -9.33 16.54
C GLY A 160 -9.47 -9.90 16.10
N LEU A 161 -10.56 -9.38 16.68
CA LEU A 161 -11.94 -9.75 16.30
C LEU A 161 -12.31 -9.22 14.90
N ALA A 162 -11.67 -8.12 14.46
CA ALA A 162 -11.91 -7.54 13.13
C ALA A 162 -11.19 -8.36 12.04
N GLN A 163 -11.93 -8.94 11.13
CA GLN A 163 -11.37 -9.70 10.00
C GLN A 163 -10.63 -8.83 8.99
N LYS A 164 -10.95 -7.54 8.90
CA LYS A 164 -10.32 -6.58 8.00
C LYS A 164 -9.85 -5.36 8.78
N GLY A 165 -8.59 -4.98 8.59
CA GLY A 165 -7.99 -3.79 9.19
C GLY A 165 -7.53 -3.95 10.64
N GLY A 166 -7.78 -5.09 11.30
CA GLY A 166 -7.26 -5.38 12.64
C GLY A 166 -5.80 -5.81 12.61
N ASN A 167 -5.09 -5.60 13.72
CA ASN A 167 -3.71 -6.05 13.86
C ASN A 167 -3.63 -7.57 13.83
N VAL A 168 -2.67 -8.09 13.10
CA VAL A 168 -2.29 -9.51 13.11
C VAL A 168 -0.82 -9.59 13.46
N ILE A 169 -0.52 -10.31 14.51
CA ILE A 169 0.83 -10.55 15.00
C ILE A 169 1.06 -12.06 15.01
N SER A 170 2.15 -12.49 14.44
CA SER A 170 2.52 -13.90 14.42
C SER A 170 3.96 -14.08 14.85
N ASP A 171 4.18 -15.03 15.73
CA ASP A 171 5.50 -15.51 16.13
C ASP A 171 5.78 -16.84 15.48
N ILE A 172 6.96 -17.02 14.89
CA ILE A 172 7.48 -18.31 14.40
C ILE A 172 8.83 -18.55 15.05
N LYS A 173 9.01 -19.73 15.64
CA LYS A 173 10.32 -20.20 16.09
C LYS A 173 10.72 -21.41 15.28
N ILE A 174 11.93 -21.39 14.75
CA ILE A 174 12.53 -22.45 13.94
C ILE A 174 13.77 -22.96 14.67
N SER A 175 13.96 -24.28 14.74
CA SER A 175 15.13 -24.90 15.40
C SER A 175 15.49 -26.22 14.75
N HIS A 176 16.77 -26.62 14.88
CA HIS A 176 17.25 -27.95 14.53
C HIS A 176 16.90 -29.03 15.59
N ALA A 177 16.53 -28.59 16.79
CA ALA A 177 16.11 -29.47 17.89
C ALA A 177 14.66 -29.21 18.29
N PRO A 178 13.95 -30.16 18.92
CA PRO A 178 12.63 -29.97 19.46
C PRO A 178 12.55 -28.77 20.42
N PHE A 179 11.44 -28.02 20.38
CA PHE A 179 11.24 -26.91 21.28
C PHE A 179 10.76 -27.37 22.66
N HIS A 180 11.30 -26.73 23.68
CA HIS A 180 10.82 -26.79 25.04
C HIS A 180 10.47 -25.37 25.50
N GLY A 181 9.19 -25.11 25.79
CA GLY A 181 8.72 -23.83 26.28
C GLY A 181 7.69 -23.14 25.40
N SER A 182 7.58 -21.80 25.55
CA SER A 182 6.56 -21.00 24.92
C SER A 182 6.73 -20.86 23.41
N ASN A 183 5.61 -20.84 22.69
CA ASN A 183 5.56 -20.50 21.26
C ASN A 183 5.66 -18.99 20.99
N LYS A 184 5.58 -18.14 22.01
CA LYS A 184 5.72 -16.68 21.89
C LYS A 184 7.21 -16.28 21.91
N ILE A 185 7.57 -15.29 21.10
CA ILE A 185 8.90 -14.66 21.15
C ILE A 185 8.95 -13.72 22.35
N SER A 186 9.97 -13.90 23.19
CA SER A 186 10.23 -13.03 24.35
C SER A 186 10.81 -11.70 23.88
N ASP A 187 10.81 -10.71 24.79
CA ASP A 187 11.36 -9.39 24.51
C ASP A 187 12.87 -9.47 24.21
N GLY A 188 13.31 -8.71 23.21
CA GLY A 188 14.68 -8.71 22.73
C GLY A 188 15.14 -10.02 22.03
N ARG A 189 14.21 -10.89 21.62
CA ARG A 189 14.55 -12.22 21.09
C ARG A 189 14.12 -12.48 19.65
N ALA A 190 13.57 -11.49 18.95
CA ALA A 190 13.34 -11.62 17.53
C ALA A 190 14.67 -11.52 16.76
N ASP A 191 14.91 -12.47 15.84
CA ASP A 191 16.02 -12.43 14.90
C ASP A 191 15.62 -11.66 13.63
N LEU A 192 14.44 -11.97 13.08
CA LEU A 192 13.81 -11.24 12.01
C LEU A 192 12.55 -10.54 12.50
N TYR A 193 12.46 -9.23 12.25
CA TYR A 193 11.29 -8.40 12.48
C TYR A 193 10.66 -8.07 11.13
N LEU A 194 9.62 -8.83 10.74
CA LEU A 194 9.00 -8.76 9.42
C LEU A 194 7.68 -7.98 9.47
N GLY A 195 7.68 -6.74 9.01
CA GLY A 195 6.51 -5.87 9.01
C GLY A 195 5.89 -5.71 7.62
N PHE A 196 4.63 -6.08 7.48
CA PHE A 196 3.83 -5.80 6.27
C PHE A 196 3.08 -4.46 6.38
N ASP A 197 3.09 -3.85 7.57
CA ASP A 197 2.50 -2.55 7.86
C ASP A 197 3.38 -1.78 8.85
N ILE A 198 3.71 -0.53 8.49
CA ILE A 198 4.67 0.25 9.27
C ILE A 198 4.10 0.73 10.61
N LEU A 199 2.78 1.00 10.71
CA LEU A 199 2.19 1.44 11.97
C LEU A 199 2.19 0.32 13.00
N ASN A 200 1.85 -0.91 12.59
CA ASN A 200 1.97 -2.08 13.46
C ASN A 200 3.41 -2.36 13.84
N ALA A 201 4.35 -2.18 12.90
CA ALA A 201 5.78 -2.37 13.16
C ALA A 201 6.38 -1.30 14.10
N THR A 202 5.68 -0.21 14.37
CA THR A 202 6.11 0.83 15.32
C THR A 202 5.33 0.85 16.63
N ASP A 203 4.40 -0.09 16.81
CA ASP A 203 3.75 -0.28 18.11
C ASP A 203 4.80 -0.67 19.16
N PRO A 204 4.86 0.04 20.31
CA PRO A 204 5.85 -0.23 21.36
C PRO A 204 5.91 -1.70 21.78
N LYS A 205 4.76 -2.40 21.89
CA LYS A 205 4.68 -3.82 22.27
C LYS A 205 5.37 -4.75 21.26
N ASN A 206 5.40 -4.35 19.99
CA ASN A 206 6.09 -5.11 18.96
C ASN A 206 7.57 -4.76 18.94
N LEU A 207 7.92 -3.48 19.12
CA LEU A 207 9.31 -3.03 19.23
C LEU A 207 10.06 -3.68 20.40
N ASP A 208 9.38 -3.99 21.50
CA ASP A 208 9.95 -4.70 22.65
C ASP A 208 10.54 -6.08 22.26
N LYS A 209 10.11 -6.68 21.15
CA LYS A 209 10.67 -7.95 20.64
C LYS A 209 12.05 -7.80 20.03
N CYS A 210 12.44 -6.59 19.66
CA CYS A 210 13.69 -6.27 18.99
C CYS A 210 14.86 -6.09 19.95
N HIS A 211 16.08 -6.32 19.44
CA HIS A 211 17.33 -6.03 20.13
C HIS A 211 18.36 -5.46 19.14
N PRO A 212 19.08 -4.37 19.47
CA PRO A 212 19.96 -3.67 18.53
C PRO A 212 21.11 -4.49 17.97
N SER A 213 21.58 -5.52 18.69
CA SER A 213 22.66 -6.41 18.22
C SER A 213 22.16 -7.69 17.56
N ARG A 214 20.86 -7.95 17.57
CA ARG A 214 20.29 -9.23 17.11
C ARG A 214 19.32 -9.08 15.94
N THR A 215 18.33 -8.22 16.11
CA THR A 215 17.18 -8.14 15.23
C THR A 215 17.50 -7.41 13.94
N ILE A 216 17.18 -8.01 12.80
CA ILE A 216 17.14 -7.33 11.51
C ILE A 216 15.67 -7.05 11.18
N ALA A 217 15.36 -5.79 10.82
CA ALA A 217 14.02 -5.39 10.44
C ALA A 217 13.87 -5.34 8.92
N VAL A 218 12.83 -6.00 8.41
CA VAL A 218 12.40 -5.89 7.01
C VAL A 218 10.95 -5.45 7.03
N VAL A 219 10.70 -4.19 6.69
CA VAL A 219 9.39 -3.57 6.91
C VAL A 219 8.91 -2.82 5.67
N SER A 220 7.65 -3.09 5.30
CA SER A 220 6.98 -2.31 4.27
C SER A 220 6.61 -0.93 4.81
N THR A 221 7.03 0.11 4.10
CA THR A 221 6.73 1.51 4.43
C THR A 221 5.38 1.99 3.89
N THR A 222 4.57 1.08 3.39
CA THR A 222 3.24 1.37 2.88
C THR A 222 2.41 2.12 3.93
N ARG A 223 1.79 3.20 3.50
CA ARG A 223 0.99 4.07 4.37
C ARG A 223 -0.46 3.61 4.38
N THR A 224 -0.78 2.59 5.20
CA THR A 224 -2.15 2.12 5.38
C THR A 224 -2.83 2.95 6.48
N PRO A 225 -3.85 3.76 6.15
CA PRO A 225 -4.49 4.61 7.15
C PRO A 225 -5.31 3.79 8.15
N THR A 226 -5.32 4.23 9.39
CA THR A 226 -6.20 3.66 10.42
C THR A 226 -7.64 4.16 10.24
N GLY A 227 -8.62 3.47 10.82
CA GLY A 227 -10.02 3.92 10.79
C GLY A 227 -10.21 5.35 11.30
N LYS A 228 -9.44 5.77 12.31
CA LYS A 228 -9.46 7.15 12.81
C LYS A 228 -8.93 8.15 11.76
N MET A 229 -7.88 7.80 11.04
CA MET A 229 -7.35 8.64 9.95
C MET A 229 -8.32 8.74 8.77
N ILE A 230 -9.16 7.73 8.56
CA ILE A 230 -10.17 7.72 7.51
C ILE A 230 -11.36 8.61 7.89
N ALA A 231 -11.87 8.48 9.12
CA ALA A 231 -13.03 9.22 9.60
C ALA A 231 -12.72 10.68 9.95
N ASP A 232 -11.55 10.94 10.54
CA ASP A 232 -11.16 12.29 11.00
C ASP A 232 -10.09 12.89 10.07
N ARG A 233 -10.47 13.94 9.33
CA ARG A 233 -9.59 14.64 8.40
C ARG A 233 -8.39 15.34 9.06
N HIS A 234 -8.44 15.59 10.36
CA HIS A 234 -7.36 16.25 11.10
C HIS A 234 -6.30 15.27 11.59
N VAL A 235 -6.59 13.96 11.56
CA VAL A 235 -5.65 12.93 11.93
C VAL A 235 -4.82 12.54 10.71
N MET A 236 -3.57 12.98 10.70
CA MET A 236 -2.63 12.74 9.60
C MET A 236 -1.83 11.47 9.84
N PHE A 237 -1.36 10.86 8.74
CA PHE A 237 -0.41 9.76 8.83
C PHE A 237 0.94 10.29 9.34
N PRO A 238 1.59 9.65 10.33
CA PRO A 238 2.89 10.07 10.83
C PRO A 238 3.96 10.08 9.74
N ALA A 239 4.96 10.93 9.90
CA ALA A 239 6.10 10.97 8.97
C ALA A 239 6.85 9.64 8.96
N THR A 240 6.96 9.01 7.80
CA THR A 240 7.58 7.68 7.62
C THR A 240 9.01 7.63 8.16
N GLN A 241 9.80 8.71 7.99
CA GLN A 241 11.16 8.81 8.53
C GLN A 241 11.22 8.67 10.06
N GLY A 242 10.24 9.25 10.77
CA GLY A 242 10.16 9.10 12.23
C GLY A 242 9.85 7.67 12.65
N LEU A 243 9.00 6.98 11.89
CA LEU A 243 8.62 5.59 12.13
C LEU A 243 9.80 4.64 11.89
N THR A 244 10.49 4.76 10.76
CA THR A 244 11.68 3.93 10.46
C THR A 244 12.82 4.18 11.44
N ALA A 245 13.08 5.45 11.82
CA ALA A 245 14.05 5.77 12.84
C ALA A 245 13.72 5.17 14.23
N GLY A 246 12.43 4.98 14.53
CA GLY A 246 11.97 4.25 15.72
C GLY A 246 12.40 2.78 15.71
N ILE A 247 12.27 2.13 14.58
CA ILE A 247 12.68 0.72 14.37
C ILE A 247 14.20 0.60 14.39
N ASP A 248 14.92 1.51 13.73
CA ASP A 248 16.39 1.52 13.66
C ASP A 248 17.05 1.59 15.05
N ARG A 249 16.41 2.26 16.00
CA ARG A 249 16.94 2.37 17.38
C ARG A 249 16.97 1.06 18.15
N VAL A 250 16.10 0.11 17.79
CA VAL A 250 15.93 -1.16 18.51
C VAL A 250 16.38 -2.37 17.69
N SER A 251 16.95 -2.16 16.51
CA SER A 251 17.37 -3.22 15.59
C SER A 251 18.76 -2.93 15.00
N ARG A 252 19.30 -3.89 14.23
CA ARG A 252 20.57 -3.77 13.51
C ARG A 252 20.41 -2.81 12.32
N LYS A 253 20.45 -1.51 12.61
CA LYS A 253 20.14 -0.42 11.69
C LYS A 253 20.72 -0.60 10.28
N ASP A 254 21.99 -0.96 10.17
CA ASP A 254 22.70 -1.05 8.88
C ASP A 254 22.28 -2.27 8.05
N ASP A 255 21.60 -3.23 8.65
CA ASP A 255 21.08 -4.43 8.00
C ASP A 255 19.58 -4.33 7.68
N ASN A 256 18.90 -3.31 8.18
CA ASN A 256 17.46 -3.11 7.98
C ASN A 256 17.11 -2.82 6.53
N VAL A 257 15.92 -3.26 6.12
CA VAL A 257 15.38 -3.00 4.79
C VAL A 257 13.99 -2.37 4.90
N PHE A 258 13.85 -1.19 4.32
CA PHE A 258 12.60 -0.44 4.25
C PHE A 258 12.27 -0.13 2.79
N LEU A 259 11.08 -0.50 2.33
CA LEU A 259 10.57 -0.17 1.00
C LEU A 259 9.04 -0.21 0.98
N ASP A 260 8.42 0.46 0.01
CA ASP A 260 6.96 0.39 -0.17
C ASP A 260 6.58 -0.91 -0.92
N GLY A 261 6.46 -1.99 -0.15
CA GLY A 261 6.18 -3.32 -0.71
C GLY A 261 4.83 -3.40 -1.41
N GLN A 262 3.81 -2.70 -0.93
CA GLN A 262 2.49 -2.71 -1.56
C GLN A 262 2.49 -1.95 -2.89
N ALA A 263 3.10 -0.77 -2.93
CA ALA A 263 3.16 0.02 -4.16
C ALA A 263 3.89 -0.74 -5.29
N LEU A 264 4.95 -1.48 -4.94
CA LEU A 264 5.69 -2.32 -5.87
C LEU A 264 4.88 -3.56 -6.29
N ALA A 265 4.30 -4.28 -5.34
CA ALA A 265 3.51 -5.47 -5.63
C ALA A 265 2.25 -5.14 -6.43
N GLU A 266 1.50 -4.11 -6.06
CA GLU A 266 0.34 -3.66 -6.83
C GLU A 266 0.72 -3.15 -8.23
N GLY A 267 1.84 -2.46 -8.34
CA GLY A 267 2.34 -2.00 -9.63
C GLY A 267 2.66 -3.15 -10.58
N LEU A 268 3.21 -4.26 -10.07
CA LEU A 268 3.56 -5.45 -10.85
C LEU A 268 2.34 -6.34 -11.15
N PHE A 269 1.49 -6.59 -10.16
CA PHE A 269 0.47 -7.63 -10.19
C PHE A 269 -0.96 -7.08 -10.27
N GLY A 270 -1.17 -5.79 -10.04
CA GLY A 270 -2.50 -5.18 -9.95
C GLY A 270 -3.30 -5.64 -8.72
N ASP A 271 -2.64 -6.21 -7.70
CA ASP A 271 -3.29 -6.81 -6.54
C ASP A 271 -2.43 -6.65 -5.27
N ALA A 272 -2.97 -5.98 -4.26
CA ALA A 272 -2.34 -5.80 -2.94
C ALA A 272 -2.07 -7.13 -2.21
N MET A 273 -2.79 -8.21 -2.54
CA MET A 273 -2.61 -9.52 -1.91
C MET A 273 -1.23 -10.14 -2.20
N ALA A 274 -0.54 -9.67 -3.24
CA ALA A 274 0.82 -10.11 -3.57
C ALA A 274 1.89 -9.55 -2.61
N THR A 275 1.58 -8.49 -1.85
CA THR A 275 2.54 -7.75 -1.01
C THR A 275 3.27 -8.64 -0.01
N ASN A 276 2.56 -9.52 0.68
CA ASN A 276 3.19 -10.30 1.75
C ASN A 276 4.22 -11.30 1.21
N ASN A 277 3.90 -12.01 0.11
CA ASN A 277 4.89 -12.90 -0.54
C ASN A 277 6.04 -12.13 -1.17
N PHE A 278 5.78 -10.91 -1.67
CA PHE A 278 6.82 -10.00 -2.14
C PHE A 278 7.78 -9.63 -0.99
N MET A 279 7.26 -9.24 0.17
CA MET A 279 8.07 -8.89 1.34
C MET A 279 8.83 -10.08 1.92
N VAL A 280 8.29 -11.31 1.83
CA VAL A 280 9.08 -12.53 2.15
C VAL A 280 10.24 -12.69 1.19
N GLY A 281 10.04 -12.40 -0.10
CA GLY A 281 11.12 -12.38 -1.09
C GLY A 281 12.21 -11.36 -0.74
N VAL A 282 11.80 -10.15 -0.32
CA VAL A 282 12.72 -9.11 0.18
C VAL A 282 13.51 -9.62 1.39
N ALA A 283 12.83 -10.14 2.41
CA ALA A 283 13.48 -10.65 3.61
C ALA A 283 14.45 -11.81 3.29
N PHE A 284 14.03 -12.72 2.42
CA PHE A 284 14.89 -13.83 2.00
C PHE A 284 16.17 -13.33 1.31
N GLN A 285 16.04 -12.45 0.31
CA GLN A 285 17.19 -11.96 -0.46
C GLN A 285 18.09 -11.03 0.36
N ALA A 286 17.54 -10.35 1.36
CA ALA A 286 18.33 -9.61 2.34
C ALA A 286 19.18 -10.51 3.27
N GLY A 287 19.03 -11.83 3.17
CA GLY A 287 19.80 -12.81 3.95
C GLY A 287 19.30 -13.00 5.38
N THR A 288 18.02 -12.69 5.61
CA THR A 288 17.41 -12.66 6.95
C THR A 288 16.53 -13.87 7.27
N ILE A 289 16.40 -14.82 6.35
CA ILE A 289 15.60 -16.04 6.53
C ILE A 289 16.53 -17.26 6.38
N PRO A 290 16.68 -18.12 7.40
CA PRO A 290 17.59 -19.27 7.39
C PRO A 290 16.95 -20.51 6.74
N LEU A 291 16.32 -20.33 5.58
CA LEU A 291 15.69 -21.38 4.78
C LEU A 291 16.20 -21.30 3.34
N LYS A 292 16.00 -22.37 2.57
CA LYS A 292 16.33 -22.41 1.14
C LYS A 292 15.19 -21.83 0.30
N ALA A 293 15.52 -21.19 -0.82
CA ALA A 293 14.53 -20.68 -1.76
C ALA A 293 13.59 -21.78 -2.26
N GLU A 294 14.14 -22.94 -2.57
CA GLU A 294 13.42 -24.10 -3.09
C GLU A 294 12.36 -24.59 -2.07
N SER A 295 12.69 -24.54 -0.77
CA SER A 295 11.79 -24.95 0.31
C SER A 295 10.63 -23.96 0.46
N ILE A 296 10.91 -22.66 0.36
CA ILE A 296 9.86 -21.61 0.38
C ILE A 296 8.97 -21.74 -0.86
N GLU A 297 9.55 -21.90 -2.04
CA GLU A 297 8.77 -22.09 -3.28
C GLU A 297 7.94 -23.37 -3.26
N ALA A 298 8.46 -24.46 -2.70
CA ALA A 298 7.72 -25.71 -2.53
C ALA A 298 6.56 -25.54 -1.56
N ALA A 299 6.76 -24.82 -0.45
CA ALA A 299 5.69 -24.51 0.50
C ALA A 299 4.59 -23.62 -0.13
N ILE A 300 4.97 -22.65 -0.97
CA ILE A 300 4.01 -21.85 -1.75
C ILE A 300 3.19 -22.75 -2.68
N ARG A 301 3.82 -23.68 -3.40
CA ARG A 301 3.11 -24.61 -4.29
C ARG A 301 2.15 -25.51 -3.49
N ASN A 302 2.57 -26.00 -2.35
CA ASN A 302 1.75 -26.86 -1.47
C ASN A 302 0.54 -26.13 -0.88
N SER A 303 0.57 -24.80 -0.77
CA SER A 303 -0.57 -24.02 -0.29
C SER A 303 -1.80 -24.07 -1.21
N GLY A 304 -1.61 -24.32 -2.50
CA GLY A 304 -2.67 -24.41 -3.51
C GLY A 304 -3.42 -23.11 -3.82
N VAL A 305 -3.06 -22.00 -3.17
CA VAL A 305 -3.78 -20.72 -3.30
C VAL A 305 -2.93 -19.70 -4.05
N GLY A 306 -3.40 -19.27 -5.22
CA GLY A 306 -2.75 -18.22 -6.02
C GLY A 306 -1.27 -18.51 -6.31
N VAL A 307 -0.91 -19.77 -6.52
CA VAL A 307 0.46 -20.28 -6.55
C VAL A 307 1.35 -19.50 -7.52
N GLU A 308 0.91 -19.31 -8.75
CA GLU A 308 1.70 -18.61 -9.79
C GLU A 308 2.03 -17.17 -9.37
N GLN A 309 1.02 -16.44 -8.87
CA GLN A 309 1.21 -15.05 -8.41
C GLN A 309 2.09 -15.00 -7.16
N SER A 310 1.90 -15.92 -6.22
CA SER A 310 2.69 -15.97 -4.98
C SER A 310 4.17 -16.28 -5.25
N LEU A 311 4.46 -17.21 -6.16
CA LEU A 311 5.83 -17.52 -6.60
C LEU A 311 6.47 -16.33 -7.31
N ALA A 312 5.73 -15.70 -8.23
CA ALA A 312 6.22 -14.51 -8.91
C ALA A 312 6.48 -13.36 -7.93
N ALA A 313 5.57 -13.12 -6.98
CA ALA A 313 5.73 -12.09 -5.95
C ALA A 313 6.97 -12.35 -5.09
N PHE A 314 7.20 -13.57 -4.66
CA PHE A 314 8.42 -13.96 -3.92
C PHE A 314 9.69 -13.66 -4.74
N ARG A 315 9.72 -14.04 -6.02
CA ARG A 315 10.88 -13.81 -6.89
C ARG A 315 11.11 -12.33 -7.19
N TRP A 316 10.05 -11.57 -7.44
CA TRP A 316 10.14 -10.12 -7.66
C TRP A 316 10.54 -9.37 -6.38
N GLY A 317 10.12 -9.84 -5.21
CA GLY A 317 10.61 -9.33 -3.93
C GLY A 317 12.11 -9.55 -3.73
N ARG A 318 12.62 -10.71 -4.13
CA ARG A 318 14.06 -10.98 -4.16
C ARG A 318 14.78 -10.02 -5.11
N MET A 319 14.24 -9.80 -6.31
CA MET A 319 14.81 -8.87 -7.29
C MET A 319 14.85 -7.43 -6.77
N ALA A 320 13.87 -7.00 -5.97
CA ALA A 320 13.86 -5.66 -5.39
C ALA A 320 15.06 -5.37 -4.47
N VAL A 321 15.63 -6.39 -3.85
CA VAL A 321 16.87 -6.26 -3.05
C VAL A 321 18.11 -6.24 -3.95
N VAL A 322 18.07 -6.94 -5.08
CA VAL A 322 19.20 -7.01 -6.03
C VAL A 322 19.28 -5.74 -6.89
N ASP A 323 18.15 -5.30 -7.41
CA ASP A 323 18.05 -4.14 -8.33
C ASP A 323 16.66 -3.50 -8.20
N LEU A 324 16.51 -2.59 -7.24
CA LEU A 324 15.25 -1.89 -7.00
C LEU A 324 14.84 -1.04 -8.20
N ALA A 325 15.80 -0.38 -8.85
CA ALA A 325 15.53 0.49 -10.01
C ALA A 325 14.94 -0.28 -11.19
N PHE A 326 15.39 -1.52 -11.40
CA PHE A 326 14.78 -2.41 -12.40
C PHE A 326 13.33 -2.74 -12.08
N VAL A 327 13.03 -3.04 -10.81
CA VAL A 327 11.65 -3.34 -10.36
C VAL A 327 10.75 -2.12 -10.53
N GLU A 328 11.23 -0.93 -10.15
CA GLU A 328 10.49 0.33 -10.32
C GLU A 328 10.23 0.65 -11.80
N ALA A 329 11.20 0.40 -12.67
CA ALA A 329 11.03 0.57 -14.12
C ALA A 329 9.98 -0.39 -14.69
N GLU A 330 9.89 -1.63 -14.19
CA GLU A 330 8.86 -2.59 -14.60
C GLU A 330 7.47 -2.16 -14.09
N VAL A 331 7.38 -1.67 -12.86
CA VAL A 331 6.15 -1.07 -12.31
C VAL A 331 5.69 0.11 -13.17
N ALA A 332 6.60 0.99 -13.58
CA ALA A 332 6.28 2.12 -14.44
C ALA A 332 5.76 1.67 -15.82
N ARG A 333 6.39 0.63 -16.42
CA ARG A 333 5.92 0.02 -17.67
C ARG A 333 4.53 -0.59 -17.54
N SER A 334 4.27 -1.30 -16.45
CA SER A 334 2.97 -1.93 -16.19
C SER A 334 1.87 -0.89 -16.03
N LYS A 335 2.15 0.22 -15.36
CA LYS A 335 1.22 1.35 -15.21
C LYS A 335 0.97 2.07 -16.54
N GLY A 336 1.97 2.18 -17.40
CA GLY A 336 1.86 2.83 -18.73
C GLY A 336 1.03 2.04 -19.75
N ALA A 337 0.92 0.72 -19.59
CA ALA A 337 0.21 -0.14 -20.54
C ALA A 337 -1.33 -0.16 -20.39
N GLY A 338 -1.89 0.46 -19.36
CA GLY A 338 -3.34 0.39 -19.07
C GLY A 338 -3.96 1.64 -18.45
N VAL A 339 -3.18 2.63 -18.11
CA VAL A 339 -3.67 3.90 -17.59
C VAL A 339 -3.67 4.89 -18.75
N ILE A 340 -4.86 5.26 -19.22
CA ILE A 340 -5.02 6.59 -19.81
C ILE A 340 -4.57 7.53 -18.68
N SER A 341 -3.31 7.96 -18.75
CA SER A 341 -2.80 8.97 -17.83
C SER A 341 -3.60 10.24 -18.07
N LEU A 342 -4.55 10.49 -17.20
CA LEU A 342 -5.15 11.83 -17.07
C LEU A 342 -4.11 12.85 -16.55
N LYS A 343 -2.88 12.39 -16.29
CA LYS A 343 -1.69 13.20 -15.96
C LYS A 343 -0.81 13.54 -17.18
N GLN A 344 -1.34 13.62 -18.38
CA GLN A 344 -0.76 14.58 -19.30
C GLN A 344 -1.14 15.95 -18.73
N ALA A 345 -0.12 16.70 -18.31
CA ALA A 345 -0.33 18.13 -18.06
C ALA A 345 -1.14 18.66 -19.27
N PRO A 346 -2.33 19.22 -19.04
CA PRO A 346 -3.17 19.64 -20.14
C PRO A 346 -2.31 20.53 -21.03
N GLN A 347 -2.21 20.21 -22.31
CA GLN A 347 -1.55 21.13 -23.25
C GLN A 347 -2.33 22.42 -23.16
N LEU A 348 -1.73 23.44 -22.57
CA LEU A 348 -2.34 24.73 -22.40
C LEU A 348 -2.80 25.24 -23.77
N SER A 349 -4.07 25.53 -23.92
CA SER A 349 -4.56 26.25 -25.08
C SER A 349 -3.81 27.59 -25.22
N ALA A 350 -3.77 28.18 -26.40
CA ALA A 350 -3.11 29.47 -26.60
C ALA A 350 -3.68 30.54 -25.64
N ALA A 351 -5.01 30.53 -25.41
CA ALA A 351 -5.67 31.42 -24.48
C ALA A 351 -5.26 31.17 -23.03
N ALA A 352 -5.23 29.92 -22.58
CA ALA A 352 -4.80 29.58 -21.23
C ALA A 352 -3.34 29.97 -20.98
N ARG A 353 -2.47 29.69 -21.94
CA ARG A 353 -1.04 30.09 -21.87
C ARG A 353 -0.87 31.58 -21.73
N ALA A 354 -1.54 32.37 -22.54
CA ALA A 354 -1.49 33.84 -22.48
C ALA A 354 -1.97 34.37 -21.10
N ILE A 355 -3.00 33.74 -20.50
CA ILE A 355 -3.49 34.14 -19.18
C ILE A 355 -2.45 33.79 -18.10
N VAL A 356 -1.85 32.59 -18.11
CA VAL A 356 -0.82 32.17 -17.16
C VAL A 356 0.40 33.09 -17.27
N GLU A 357 0.89 33.36 -18.48
CA GLU A 357 2.02 34.26 -18.71
C GLU A 357 1.76 35.68 -18.21
N SER A 358 0.52 36.15 -18.28
CA SER A 358 0.13 37.49 -17.80
C SER A 358 0.29 37.68 -16.29
N ILE A 359 0.37 36.59 -15.50
CA ILE A 359 0.60 36.64 -14.05
C ILE A 359 2.06 37.07 -13.76
N GLY A 360 3.01 36.65 -14.59
CA GLY A 360 4.43 36.94 -14.42
C GLY A 360 5.10 36.15 -13.29
N ALA A 361 4.46 35.08 -12.81
CA ALA A 361 4.96 34.23 -11.73
C ALA A 361 5.90 33.13 -12.27
N GLN A 362 6.75 32.61 -11.37
CA GLN A 362 7.64 31.47 -11.61
C GLN A 362 7.40 30.39 -10.54
N GLY A 363 8.11 29.23 -10.66
CA GLY A 363 8.07 28.15 -9.67
C GLY A 363 6.66 27.59 -9.45
N GLU A 364 6.31 27.37 -8.20
CA GLU A 364 5.06 26.71 -7.79
C GLU A 364 3.82 27.53 -8.16
N VAL A 365 3.87 28.86 -8.03
CA VAL A 365 2.75 29.74 -8.42
C VAL A 365 2.42 29.59 -9.89
N LYS A 366 3.46 29.52 -10.77
CA LYS A 366 3.24 29.28 -12.19
C LYS A 366 2.63 27.90 -12.44
N ARG A 367 3.15 26.87 -11.80
CA ARG A 367 2.63 25.48 -11.91
C ARG A 367 1.15 25.42 -11.50
N LEU A 368 0.78 26.05 -10.38
CA LEU A 368 -0.60 26.11 -9.92
C LEU A 368 -1.49 26.86 -10.92
N ALA A 369 -1.03 27.98 -11.46
CA ALA A 369 -1.77 28.72 -12.48
C ALA A 369 -1.97 27.90 -13.77
N GLU A 370 -0.98 27.12 -14.21
CA GLU A 370 -1.07 26.22 -15.37
C GLU A 370 -2.15 25.14 -15.19
N VAL A 371 -2.41 24.73 -13.97
CA VAL A 371 -3.49 23.77 -13.63
C VAL A 371 -4.85 24.49 -13.58
N ARG A 372 -4.93 25.60 -12.84
CA ARG A 372 -6.21 26.25 -12.51
C ARG A 372 -6.81 27.03 -13.66
N VAL A 373 -5.99 27.71 -14.46
CA VAL A 373 -6.50 28.55 -15.56
C VAL A 373 -7.30 27.76 -16.58
N PRO A 374 -6.87 26.60 -17.08
CA PRO A 374 -7.70 25.77 -17.96
C PRO A 374 -9.01 25.32 -17.32
N GLU A 375 -8.99 24.98 -16.03
CA GLU A 375 -10.19 24.57 -15.30
C GLU A 375 -11.19 25.72 -15.15
N LEU A 376 -10.73 26.93 -14.88
CA LEU A 376 -11.59 28.12 -14.78
C LEU A 376 -12.17 28.53 -16.14
N ILE A 377 -11.41 28.37 -17.23
CA ILE A 377 -11.94 28.57 -18.59
C ILE A 377 -13.01 27.51 -18.89
N ALA A 378 -12.79 26.26 -18.55
CA ALA A 378 -13.75 25.17 -18.77
C ALA A 378 -14.99 25.29 -17.87
N PHE A 379 -14.82 25.83 -16.64
CA PHE A 379 -15.93 26.06 -15.71
C PHE A 379 -16.89 27.13 -16.20
N GLN A 380 -16.35 28.27 -16.71
CA GLN A 380 -17.18 29.38 -17.17
C GLN A 380 -16.65 29.93 -18.50
N ASP A 381 -15.56 30.75 -18.46
CA ASP A 381 -14.98 31.39 -19.64
C ASP A 381 -13.58 31.97 -19.35
N GLU A 382 -12.95 32.55 -20.39
CA GLU A 382 -11.64 33.23 -20.26
C GLU A 382 -11.71 34.47 -19.34
N ALA A 383 -12.82 35.18 -19.33
CA ALA A 383 -12.98 36.37 -18.49
C ALA A 383 -12.93 36.00 -17.00
N TYR A 384 -13.50 34.85 -16.65
CA TYR A 384 -13.45 34.33 -15.29
C TYR A 384 -12.02 33.94 -14.90
N ALA A 385 -11.30 33.23 -15.76
CA ALA A 385 -9.92 32.89 -15.55
C ALA A 385 -9.00 34.11 -15.43
N ARG A 386 -9.25 35.14 -16.21
CA ARG A 386 -8.50 36.42 -16.13
C ARG A 386 -8.73 37.14 -14.80
N ARG A 387 -9.94 37.07 -14.22
CA ARG A 387 -10.19 37.63 -12.87
C ARG A 387 -9.30 36.96 -11.82
N TYR A 388 -9.22 35.64 -11.84
CA TYR A 388 -8.31 34.88 -10.99
C TYR A 388 -6.86 35.31 -11.22
N ALA A 389 -6.37 35.30 -12.47
CA ALA A 389 -5.00 35.66 -12.80
C ALA A 389 -4.64 37.06 -12.31
N ASN A 390 -5.55 38.02 -12.40
CA ASN A 390 -5.34 39.37 -11.90
C ASN A 390 -5.22 39.48 -10.40
N VAL A 391 -5.93 38.60 -9.64
CA VAL A 391 -5.77 38.53 -8.18
C VAL A 391 -4.38 38.01 -7.86
N ILE A 392 -3.96 36.87 -8.45
CA ILE A 392 -2.64 36.29 -8.20
C ILE A 392 -1.54 37.27 -8.56
N LYS A 393 -1.63 37.92 -9.71
CA LYS A 393 -0.66 38.95 -10.14
C LYS A 393 -0.47 40.04 -9.10
N ARG A 394 -1.56 40.53 -8.50
CA ARG A 394 -1.51 41.56 -7.44
C ARG A 394 -0.84 41.02 -6.17
N VAL A 395 -1.14 39.77 -5.78
CA VAL A 395 -0.52 39.16 -4.61
C VAL A 395 0.98 38.97 -4.83
N VAL A 396 1.40 38.44 -5.97
CA VAL A 396 2.82 38.30 -6.33
C VAL A 396 3.54 39.64 -6.27
N ALA A 397 2.96 40.69 -6.86
CA ALA A 397 3.55 42.03 -6.83
C ALA A 397 3.62 42.63 -5.42
N ALA A 398 2.61 42.37 -4.59
CA ALA A 398 2.61 42.79 -3.20
C ALA A 398 3.62 42.04 -2.34
N GLU A 399 3.73 40.75 -2.51
CA GLU A 399 4.73 39.91 -1.83
C GLU A 399 6.15 40.35 -2.12
N HIS A 400 6.50 40.54 -3.38
CA HIS A 400 7.80 41.04 -3.77
C HIS A 400 8.15 42.39 -3.16
N ARG A 401 7.17 43.25 -2.94
CA ARG A 401 7.37 44.60 -2.40
C ARG A 401 7.43 44.63 -0.87
N VAL A 402 6.58 43.84 -0.19
CA VAL A 402 6.35 43.97 1.26
C VAL A 402 7.05 42.87 2.06
N LEU A 403 7.06 41.65 1.57
CA LEU A 403 7.59 40.46 2.25
C LEU A 403 8.31 39.52 1.26
N PRO A 404 9.41 39.96 0.65
CA PRO A 404 10.14 39.12 -0.31
C PRO A 404 10.60 37.83 0.34
N GLY A 405 10.32 36.70 -0.32
CA GLY A 405 10.67 35.36 0.15
C GLY A 405 9.61 34.69 1.04
N SER A 406 8.44 35.29 1.23
CA SER A 406 7.27 34.61 1.82
C SER A 406 6.59 33.68 0.78
N GLN A 407 5.65 32.86 1.21
CA GLN A 407 4.87 31.94 0.34
C GLN A 407 3.40 32.39 0.21
N LEU A 408 3.12 33.69 0.33
CA LEU A 408 1.75 34.22 0.26
C LEU A 408 1.16 34.08 -1.14
N SER A 409 1.95 34.24 -2.18
CA SER A 409 1.50 34.06 -3.56
C SER A 409 1.18 32.59 -3.88
N GLU A 410 1.88 31.63 -3.29
CA GLU A 410 1.56 30.20 -3.41
C GLU A 410 0.24 29.88 -2.70
N ALA A 411 0.03 30.43 -1.50
CA ALA A 411 -1.23 30.26 -0.77
C ALA A 411 -2.43 30.91 -1.48
N ALA A 412 -2.19 31.96 -2.28
CA ALA A 412 -3.24 32.63 -3.05
C ALA A 412 -3.51 31.94 -4.40
N ALA A 413 -2.53 31.26 -4.95
CA ALA A 413 -2.63 30.56 -6.21
C ALA A 413 -3.29 29.19 -6.08
#